data_3e7babd0c2ca2ece632df1e875440235
#
_entry.id   3e7babd0c2ca2ece632df1e875440235
#
_cell.length_a   1.000
_cell.length_b   1.000
_cell.length_c   1.000
_cell.angle_alpha   90.00
_cell.angle_beta   90.00
_cell.angle_gamma   90.00
#
_symmetry.space_group_name_H-M   'P 1'
#
loop_
_entity.id
_entity.type
_entity.pdbx_description
1 polymer ?
#
loop_
_entity_poly.entity_id
_entity_poly.type
_entity_poly.pdbx_seq_one_letter_code
_entity_poly.pdbx_strand_id
1 'polypeptide(L)'
;MKSAIIPLLASLALASPVTAQTAQETTGPPAPEPSPLHEVIEDYEALALSANPVAQARAEDRAPRRWADVSQTHVSNLAERASLLAQKLEDAEDKTSPEWKILNHLLVGLQIQAEFDTARIPFTGDWGFHAEPFFAAGKLRLRDEQEAGAWIARLNDLPHYFRENAQNMRRGIRTGWTAHSDPLDTVIAHVREQIVDRPEESPLWKPFETLPESMTPQTRTALEAAGHKAVARAIDAYAELLTFLETEYAPEARPEPGIVSLPDGKTYYAAMIRDHTAGAGYSPEEIHALGEEEVARIRSEMESIIEEIGFPGSFKDFLDFLRNDPQFYAKTPEDLMEKAALISKRLDATLPEYFGKLPRLTYGVEPVPASIAPGYTTGRYAGGDPEEGVAGTYLVNTYALDQRPLYELPALSAHEAVPGHHLQIALAQELEDVPRFRREYYATAFGEGWGLYAEKLAGEAGIYQTPYERFGALSMEMWRACRLVADTGLHWYGWSREKAEACFTENSALAPLNIQTEVTRYIGWPGQATAYKIGELKILELRERAKDALGASFDIRAFHDTVLGAGSLPLDALEARIDEWIAARQQPEEPQTEVSAP
;
A
#
# COMPACT_ATOMS: atom_id res chain seq x y z
N MET A 1 -66.41 -9.59 -4.26
CA MET A 1 -67.58 -9.41 -5.16
C MET A 1 -67.03 -9.28 -6.58
N LYS A 2 -67.46 -10.25 -7.43
CA LYS A 2 -67.52 -10.24 -8.91
C LYS A 2 -66.29 -9.88 -9.69
N SER A 3 -65.40 -10.78 -10.18
CA SER A 3 -65.61 -11.65 -11.39
C SER A 3 -66.04 -10.89 -12.64
N ALA A 4 -65.20 -10.83 -13.66
CA ALA A 4 -65.53 -10.86 -15.06
C ALA A 4 -64.33 -11.36 -15.89
N ILE A 5 -64.47 -12.57 -16.38
CA ILE A 5 -63.76 -13.24 -17.48
C ILE A 5 -64.52 -12.90 -18.76
N ILE A 6 -63.87 -12.61 -19.89
CA ILE A 6 -64.41 -12.81 -21.28
C ILE A 6 -63.24 -12.72 -22.29
N PRO A 7 -63.35 -13.26 -23.54
CA PRO A 7 -62.58 -14.44 -23.95
C PRO A 7 -61.69 -14.20 -25.21
N LEU A 8 -60.92 -15.26 -25.50
CA LEU A 8 -60.18 -15.56 -26.70
C LEU A 8 -60.95 -15.38 -28.01
N LEU A 9 -60.46 -14.70 -29.01
CA LEU A 9 -60.83 -14.80 -30.41
C LEU A 9 -59.57 -15.06 -31.27
N ALA A 10 -59.51 -16.27 -31.77
CA ALA A 10 -58.56 -16.72 -32.77
C ALA A 10 -58.91 -16.14 -34.15
N SER A 11 -57.98 -15.55 -34.83
CA SER A 11 -58.03 -15.21 -36.25
C SER A 11 -56.96 -15.95 -36.99
N LEU A 12 -57.33 -16.98 -37.75
CA LEU A 12 -56.45 -17.57 -38.77
C LEU A 12 -56.21 -16.52 -39.87
N ALA A 13 -54.90 -16.25 -40.16
CA ALA A 13 -54.50 -15.60 -41.38
C ALA A 13 -53.53 -16.51 -42.13
N LEU A 14 -53.88 -16.75 -43.36
CA LEU A 14 -53.26 -17.60 -44.38
C LEU A 14 -51.80 -17.21 -44.62
N ALA A 15 -50.90 -18.19 -44.56
CA ALA A 15 -49.52 -18.08 -44.94
C ALA A 15 -49.34 -18.04 -46.47
N SER A 16 -48.74 -16.99 -46.99
CA SER A 16 -48.13 -16.98 -48.32
C SER A 16 -46.62 -17.32 -48.16
N PRO A 17 -46.01 -18.06 -49.09
CA PRO A 17 -44.64 -18.45 -49.00
C PRO A 17 -43.74 -17.26 -49.28
N VAL A 18 -42.98 -16.79 -48.27
CA VAL A 18 -41.85 -15.87 -48.45
C VAL A 18 -40.65 -16.71 -48.82
N THR A 19 -40.17 -16.48 -50.02
CA THR A 19 -38.88 -16.99 -50.53
C THR A 19 -37.76 -16.59 -49.57
N ALA A 20 -37.05 -17.60 -49.08
CA ALA A 20 -35.82 -17.41 -48.28
C ALA A 20 -34.74 -16.75 -49.17
N GLN A 21 -34.53 -15.46 -49.00
CA GLN A 21 -33.28 -14.80 -49.38
C GLN A 21 -32.21 -15.21 -48.36
N THR A 22 -31.24 -15.98 -48.82
CA THR A 22 -29.97 -16.24 -48.09
C THR A 22 -29.33 -14.90 -47.78
N ALA A 23 -29.37 -14.54 -46.47
CA ALA A 23 -28.53 -13.45 -45.99
C ALA A 23 -27.06 -13.89 -46.18
N GLN A 24 -26.33 -13.21 -47.04
CA GLN A 24 -24.90 -13.25 -47.07
C GLN A 24 -24.41 -12.68 -45.72
N GLU A 25 -23.86 -13.54 -44.91
CA GLU A 25 -23.00 -13.10 -43.81
C GLU A 25 -21.87 -12.26 -44.40
N THR A 26 -21.96 -10.95 -44.26
CA THR A 26 -20.84 -10.06 -44.44
C THR A 26 -19.87 -10.35 -43.28
N THR A 27 -18.91 -11.23 -43.50
CA THR A 27 -17.75 -11.34 -42.66
C THR A 27 -17.07 -10.00 -42.64
N GLY A 28 -17.24 -9.23 -41.59
CA GLY A 28 -16.40 -8.07 -41.29
C GLY A 28 -14.92 -8.47 -41.34
N PRO A 29 -14.00 -7.55 -41.52
CA PRO A 29 -12.59 -7.87 -41.47
C PRO A 29 -12.32 -8.62 -40.15
N PRO A 30 -11.45 -9.64 -40.17
CA PRO A 30 -11.07 -10.35 -38.92
C PRO A 30 -10.61 -9.31 -37.90
N ALA A 31 -10.96 -9.52 -36.65
CA ALA A 31 -10.43 -8.68 -35.58
C ALA A 31 -8.91 -8.63 -35.70
N PRO A 32 -8.27 -7.47 -35.53
CA PRO A 32 -6.82 -7.40 -35.59
C PRO A 32 -6.24 -8.40 -34.59
N GLU A 33 -5.17 -9.08 -34.98
CA GLU A 33 -4.45 -9.98 -34.07
C GLU A 33 -4.05 -9.19 -32.82
N PRO A 34 -4.20 -9.74 -31.61
CA PRO A 34 -3.80 -9.06 -30.39
C PRO A 34 -2.31 -8.68 -30.48
N SER A 35 -1.97 -7.49 -30.00
CA SER A 35 -0.58 -7.06 -29.97
C SER A 35 0.23 -7.95 -28.99
N PRO A 36 1.54 -8.13 -29.22
CA PRO A 36 2.39 -8.89 -28.30
C PRO A 36 2.26 -8.43 -26.85
N LEU A 37 2.09 -7.15 -26.60
CA LEU A 37 1.87 -6.58 -25.27
C LEU A 37 0.53 -7.07 -24.66
N HIS A 38 -0.52 -7.16 -25.46
CA HIS A 38 -1.82 -7.64 -25.00
C HIS A 38 -1.77 -9.10 -24.52
N GLU A 39 -1.07 -9.97 -25.27
CA GLU A 39 -0.86 -11.37 -24.86
C GLU A 39 -0.09 -11.46 -23.53
N VAL A 40 0.94 -10.62 -23.36
CA VAL A 40 1.70 -10.58 -22.09
C VAL A 40 0.83 -10.11 -20.92
N ILE A 41 -0.07 -9.14 -21.15
CA ILE A 41 -1.03 -8.69 -20.13
C ILE A 41 -1.93 -9.83 -19.68
N GLU A 42 -2.55 -10.56 -20.62
CA GLU A 42 -3.43 -11.69 -20.29
C GLU A 42 -2.67 -12.80 -19.56
N ASP A 43 -1.49 -13.17 -20.03
CA ASP A 43 -0.64 -14.18 -19.41
C ASP A 43 -0.17 -13.77 -18.00
N TYR A 44 0.12 -12.47 -17.80
CA TYR A 44 0.47 -11.93 -16.47
C TYR A 44 -0.72 -11.94 -15.51
N GLU A 45 -1.90 -11.53 -15.94
CA GLU A 45 -3.10 -11.59 -15.10
C GLU A 45 -3.43 -13.03 -14.68
N ALA A 46 -3.26 -14.01 -15.58
CA ALA A 46 -3.39 -15.42 -15.26
C ALA A 46 -2.30 -15.91 -14.27
N LEU A 47 -1.07 -15.40 -14.40
CA LEU A 47 0.02 -15.68 -13.45
C LEU A 47 -0.32 -15.13 -12.06
N ALA A 48 -0.70 -13.86 -11.97
CA ALA A 48 -1.04 -13.17 -10.72
C ALA A 48 -2.22 -13.86 -9.99
N LEU A 49 -3.26 -14.26 -10.72
CA LEU A 49 -4.38 -15.02 -10.14
C LEU A 49 -3.91 -16.38 -9.60
N SER A 50 -3.01 -17.09 -10.32
CA SER A 50 -2.52 -18.39 -9.86
C SER A 50 -1.66 -18.31 -8.59
N ALA A 51 -1.04 -17.16 -8.34
CA ALA A 51 -0.24 -16.89 -7.14
C ALA A 51 -1.07 -16.45 -5.93
N ASN A 52 -2.27 -15.92 -6.15
CA ASN A 52 -3.11 -15.34 -5.10
C ASN A 52 -4.48 -16.03 -5.03
N PRO A 53 -4.68 -17.00 -4.11
CA PRO A 53 -5.94 -17.74 -4.02
C PRO A 53 -7.16 -16.88 -3.63
N VAL A 54 -6.93 -15.71 -3.00
CA VAL A 54 -8.01 -14.77 -2.69
C VAL A 54 -8.45 -14.04 -3.95
N ALA A 55 -7.51 -13.52 -4.74
CA ALA A 55 -7.80 -12.88 -6.01
C ALA A 55 -8.42 -13.86 -7.01
N GLN A 56 -7.90 -15.09 -7.08
CA GLN A 56 -8.46 -16.15 -7.92
C GLN A 56 -9.91 -16.48 -7.53
N ALA A 57 -10.17 -16.65 -6.23
CA ALA A 57 -11.50 -16.96 -5.76
C ALA A 57 -12.51 -15.84 -6.08
N ARG A 58 -12.10 -14.56 -5.92
CA ARG A 58 -12.92 -13.40 -6.31
C ARG A 58 -13.20 -13.39 -7.82
N ALA A 59 -12.20 -13.64 -8.66
CA ALA A 59 -12.36 -13.72 -10.12
C ALA A 59 -13.33 -14.85 -10.56
N GLU A 60 -13.44 -15.92 -9.76
CA GLU A 60 -14.32 -17.06 -9.97
C GLU A 60 -15.66 -16.93 -9.20
N ASP A 61 -15.98 -15.76 -8.65
CA ASP A 61 -17.19 -15.49 -7.83
C ASP A 61 -17.39 -16.52 -6.71
N ARG A 62 -16.33 -16.81 -5.98
CA ARG A 62 -16.36 -17.75 -4.84
C ARG A 62 -15.51 -17.26 -3.68
N ALA A 63 -15.81 -17.74 -2.48
CA ALA A 63 -15.00 -17.45 -1.30
C ALA A 63 -13.69 -18.28 -1.27
N PRO A 64 -12.54 -17.70 -0.86
CA PRO A 64 -11.26 -18.38 -0.79
C PRO A 64 -11.25 -19.45 0.32
N ARG A 65 -10.71 -20.62 0.01
CA ARG A 65 -10.70 -21.80 0.89
C ARG A 65 -9.30 -22.20 1.39
N ARG A 66 -8.23 -21.56 0.88
CA ARG A 66 -6.82 -21.87 1.17
C ARG A 66 -6.01 -20.60 1.36
N TRP A 67 -4.88 -20.74 1.99
CA TRP A 67 -3.81 -19.75 2.00
C TRP A 67 -2.95 -19.88 0.74
N ALA A 68 -2.06 -18.92 0.52
CA ALA A 68 -1.12 -18.97 -0.60
C ALA A 68 -0.22 -20.22 -0.49
N ASP A 69 0.10 -20.83 -1.63
CA ASP A 69 1.12 -21.86 -1.70
C ASP A 69 2.50 -21.17 -1.68
N VAL A 70 3.21 -21.34 -0.57
CA VAL A 70 4.56 -20.78 -0.36
C VAL A 70 5.66 -21.81 -0.49
N SER A 71 5.33 -22.99 -1.02
CA SER A 71 6.31 -24.05 -1.27
C SER A 71 7.38 -23.59 -2.25
N GLN A 72 8.61 -24.04 -2.05
CA GLN A 72 9.72 -23.73 -2.95
C GLN A 72 9.41 -24.10 -4.41
N THR A 73 8.71 -25.21 -4.64
CA THR A 73 8.31 -25.64 -5.97
C THR A 73 7.37 -24.63 -6.62
N HIS A 74 6.37 -24.14 -5.88
CA HIS A 74 5.43 -23.15 -6.41
C HIS A 74 6.13 -21.82 -6.72
N VAL A 75 6.95 -21.30 -5.81
CA VAL A 75 7.73 -20.07 -6.01
C VAL A 75 8.66 -20.19 -7.23
N SER A 76 9.35 -21.34 -7.39
CA SER A 76 10.21 -21.57 -8.56
C SER A 76 9.41 -21.60 -9.87
N ASN A 77 8.23 -22.21 -9.89
CA ASN A 77 7.37 -22.23 -11.08
C ASN A 77 6.85 -20.84 -11.45
N LEU A 78 6.49 -20.02 -10.44
CA LEU A 78 6.09 -18.62 -10.68
C LEU A 78 7.23 -17.81 -11.29
N ALA A 79 8.45 -17.98 -10.78
CA ALA A 79 9.64 -17.31 -11.29
C ALA A 79 10.00 -17.72 -12.72
N GLU A 80 9.90 -19.01 -13.05
CA GLU A 80 10.11 -19.50 -14.41
C GLU A 80 9.09 -18.87 -15.40
N ARG A 81 7.81 -18.87 -15.02
CA ARG A 81 6.76 -18.23 -15.81
C ARG A 81 6.99 -16.72 -15.94
N ALA A 82 7.35 -16.04 -14.85
CA ALA A 82 7.68 -14.62 -14.88
C ALA A 82 8.86 -14.31 -15.81
N SER A 83 9.89 -15.17 -15.82
CA SER A 83 11.04 -15.02 -16.72
C SER A 83 10.67 -15.20 -18.19
N LEU A 84 9.78 -16.15 -18.51
CA LEU A 84 9.27 -16.31 -19.87
C LEU A 84 8.43 -15.10 -20.31
N LEU A 85 7.61 -14.54 -19.41
CA LEU A 85 6.84 -13.34 -19.70
C LEU A 85 7.73 -12.11 -19.88
N ALA A 86 8.79 -11.97 -19.07
CA ALA A 86 9.75 -10.90 -19.25
C ALA A 86 10.46 -10.95 -20.61
N GLN A 87 10.79 -12.17 -21.10
CA GLN A 87 11.34 -12.33 -22.43
C GLN A 87 10.34 -11.93 -23.53
N LYS A 88 9.07 -12.35 -23.42
CA LYS A 88 8.02 -11.91 -24.37
C LYS A 88 7.80 -10.40 -24.32
N LEU A 89 7.86 -9.81 -23.11
CA LEU A 89 7.69 -8.36 -22.92
C LEU A 89 8.78 -7.56 -23.62
N GLU A 90 10.02 -8.08 -23.65
CA GLU A 90 11.13 -7.45 -24.37
C GLU A 90 10.93 -7.40 -25.89
N ASP A 91 10.11 -8.27 -26.44
CA ASP A 91 9.76 -8.30 -27.88
C ASP A 91 8.63 -7.31 -28.24
N ALA A 92 7.98 -6.68 -27.24
CA ALA A 92 6.95 -5.67 -27.46
C ALA A 92 7.54 -4.40 -28.06
N GLU A 93 6.85 -3.82 -29.06
CA GLU A 93 7.33 -2.65 -29.82
C GLU A 93 7.33 -1.37 -28.96
N ASP A 94 6.32 -1.18 -28.11
CA ASP A 94 6.18 0.02 -27.28
C ASP A 94 6.65 -0.23 -25.84
N LYS A 95 7.95 0.00 -25.61
CA LYS A 95 8.58 -0.06 -24.28
C LYS A 95 8.37 1.18 -23.43
N THR A 96 7.70 2.20 -23.97
CA THR A 96 7.46 3.47 -23.27
C THR A 96 6.08 3.51 -22.62
N SER A 97 5.16 2.63 -23.05
CA SER A 97 3.81 2.58 -22.49
C SER A 97 3.80 2.31 -20.98
N PRO A 98 2.86 2.90 -20.25
CA PRO A 98 2.68 2.60 -18.84
C PRO A 98 2.51 1.11 -18.55
N GLU A 99 1.78 0.38 -19.42
CA GLU A 99 1.56 -1.07 -19.30
C GLU A 99 2.88 -1.84 -19.35
N TRP A 100 3.74 -1.52 -20.32
CA TRP A 100 5.05 -2.16 -20.42
C TRP A 100 5.92 -1.90 -19.17
N LYS A 101 5.98 -0.64 -18.74
CA LYS A 101 6.79 -0.24 -17.58
C LYS A 101 6.34 -0.91 -16.29
N ILE A 102 5.02 -0.97 -16.06
CA ILE A 102 4.45 -1.63 -14.88
C ILE A 102 4.68 -3.14 -14.93
N LEU A 103 4.42 -3.78 -16.08
CA LEU A 103 4.66 -5.23 -16.23
C LEU A 103 6.12 -5.59 -16.02
N ASN A 104 7.04 -4.80 -16.59
CA ASN A 104 8.48 -4.99 -16.38
C ASN A 104 8.84 -4.92 -14.89
N HIS A 105 8.33 -3.90 -14.17
CA HIS A 105 8.56 -3.76 -12.74
C HIS A 105 8.03 -4.99 -11.96
N LEU A 106 6.80 -5.40 -12.22
CA LEU A 106 6.16 -6.53 -11.54
C LEU A 106 6.90 -7.86 -11.80
N LEU A 107 7.32 -8.10 -13.03
CA LEU A 107 8.05 -9.30 -13.41
C LEU A 107 9.46 -9.34 -12.81
N VAL A 108 10.15 -8.19 -12.76
CA VAL A 108 11.45 -8.03 -12.08
C VAL A 108 11.29 -8.30 -10.57
N GLY A 109 10.24 -7.82 -9.92
CA GLY A 109 9.96 -8.11 -8.51
C GLY A 109 9.83 -9.61 -8.24
N LEU A 110 9.11 -10.37 -9.09
CA LEU A 110 9.02 -11.83 -8.99
C LEU A 110 10.37 -12.53 -9.19
N GLN A 111 11.21 -12.03 -10.11
CA GLN A 111 12.55 -12.56 -10.33
C GLN A 111 13.46 -12.31 -9.12
N ILE A 112 13.42 -11.12 -8.51
CA ILE A 112 14.16 -10.80 -7.27
C ILE A 112 13.77 -11.76 -6.14
N GLN A 113 12.47 -12.00 -5.95
CA GLN A 113 11.99 -12.91 -4.92
C GLN A 113 12.55 -14.34 -5.08
N ALA A 114 12.66 -14.80 -6.31
CA ALA A 114 13.18 -16.13 -6.60
C ALA A 114 14.72 -16.20 -6.55
N GLU A 115 15.42 -15.20 -7.11
CA GLU A 115 16.89 -15.11 -7.12
C GLU A 115 17.44 -15.12 -5.70
N PHE A 116 16.85 -14.35 -4.81
CA PHE A 116 17.30 -14.22 -3.43
C PHE A 116 16.55 -15.15 -2.46
N ASP A 117 15.60 -15.96 -2.94
CA ASP A 117 14.80 -16.89 -2.11
C ASP A 117 14.24 -16.17 -0.84
N THR A 118 13.53 -15.07 -1.07
CA THR A 118 13.02 -14.20 0.02
C THR A 118 12.05 -14.91 0.97
N ALA A 119 11.47 -16.04 0.53
CA ALA A 119 10.62 -16.88 1.37
C ALA A 119 11.33 -17.43 2.62
N ARG A 120 12.67 -17.33 2.72
CA ARG A 120 13.44 -17.69 3.93
C ARG A 120 13.20 -16.74 5.11
N ILE A 121 12.77 -15.49 4.83
CA ILE A 121 12.38 -14.49 5.84
C ILE A 121 10.99 -13.96 5.47
N PRO A 122 9.89 -14.71 5.77
CA PRO A 122 8.54 -14.40 5.28
C PRO A 122 7.78 -13.37 6.14
N PHE A 123 8.49 -12.40 6.74
CA PHE A 123 7.93 -11.35 7.58
C PHE A 123 8.83 -10.12 7.67
N THR A 124 8.23 -8.98 7.99
CA THR A 124 8.92 -7.70 8.22
C THR A 124 8.90 -7.27 9.70
N GLY A 125 8.21 -8.00 10.55
CA GLY A 125 7.94 -7.70 11.95
C GLY A 125 6.44 -7.59 12.19
N ASP A 126 5.85 -6.46 11.91
CA ASP A 126 4.40 -6.20 12.04
C ASP A 126 3.56 -6.86 10.93
N TRP A 127 4.15 -7.21 9.81
CA TRP A 127 3.52 -7.87 8.66
C TRP A 127 4.21 -9.18 8.29
N GLY A 128 3.42 -10.13 7.78
CA GLY A 128 3.91 -11.43 7.30
C GLY A 128 2.90 -12.55 7.47
N PHE A 129 3.31 -13.76 7.14
CA PHE A 129 2.47 -14.96 7.14
C PHE A 129 1.75 -15.23 8.48
N HIS A 130 2.35 -14.84 9.60
CA HIS A 130 1.80 -15.01 10.95
C HIS A 130 0.63 -14.07 11.23
N ALA A 131 0.62 -12.89 10.60
CA ALA A 131 -0.36 -11.83 10.82
C ALA A 131 -1.54 -11.90 9.83
N GLU A 132 -1.32 -12.43 8.63
CA GLU A 132 -2.32 -12.52 7.56
C GLU A 132 -3.65 -13.14 8.02
N PRO A 133 -3.70 -14.23 8.85
CA PRO A 133 -4.95 -14.83 9.26
C PRO A 133 -5.85 -13.90 10.09
N PHE A 134 -5.30 -13.19 11.08
CA PHE A 134 -6.11 -12.31 11.92
C PHE A 134 -6.48 -11.00 11.22
N PHE A 135 -5.65 -10.48 10.31
CA PHE A 135 -6.04 -9.36 9.45
C PHE A 135 -7.16 -9.75 8.49
N ALA A 136 -7.10 -10.95 7.91
CA ALA A 136 -8.18 -11.47 7.07
C ALA A 136 -9.50 -11.60 7.85
N ALA A 137 -9.46 -12.19 9.06
CA ALA A 137 -10.63 -12.31 9.93
C ALA A 137 -11.25 -10.95 10.30
N GLY A 138 -10.41 -9.94 10.56
CA GLY A 138 -10.87 -8.59 10.92
C GLY A 138 -11.74 -7.89 9.86
N LYS A 139 -11.51 -8.20 8.59
CA LYS A 139 -12.25 -7.62 7.44
C LYS A 139 -13.37 -8.51 6.92
N LEU A 140 -13.37 -9.80 7.29
CA LEU A 140 -14.28 -10.79 6.72
C LEU A 140 -15.70 -10.67 7.32
N ARG A 141 -16.71 -10.69 6.45
CA ARG A 141 -18.13 -10.82 6.81
C ARG A 141 -18.68 -12.07 6.13
N LEU A 142 -19.28 -12.96 6.89
CA LEU A 142 -19.86 -14.21 6.40
C LEU A 142 -21.32 -13.96 6.01
N ARG A 143 -21.59 -13.81 4.72
CA ARG A 143 -22.91 -13.44 4.18
C ARG A 143 -23.84 -14.65 3.98
N ASP A 144 -23.25 -15.85 3.85
CA ASP A 144 -23.99 -17.08 3.61
C ASP A 144 -23.24 -18.34 4.14
N GLU A 145 -23.86 -19.51 3.95
CA GLU A 145 -23.30 -20.80 4.36
C GLU A 145 -22.05 -21.18 3.56
N GLN A 146 -21.96 -20.75 2.30
CA GLN A 146 -20.80 -21.03 1.45
C GLN A 146 -19.56 -20.27 1.94
N GLU A 147 -19.71 -18.99 2.26
CA GLU A 147 -18.64 -18.17 2.81
C GLU A 147 -18.17 -18.65 4.19
N ALA A 148 -19.13 -19.02 5.06
CA ALA A 148 -18.80 -19.61 6.35
C ALA A 148 -18.03 -20.93 6.22
N GLY A 149 -18.48 -21.80 5.29
CA GLY A 149 -17.79 -23.04 4.96
C GLY A 149 -16.40 -22.83 4.33
N ALA A 150 -16.24 -21.77 3.55
CA ALA A 150 -14.95 -21.41 2.98
C ALA A 150 -13.96 -20.92 4.06
N TRP A 151 -14.42 -20.06 4.99
CA TRP A 151 -13.60 -19.62 6.12
C TRP A 151 -13.17 -20.78 7.02
N ILE A 152 -14.11 -21.70 7.34
CA ILE A 152 -13.78 -22.94 8.07
C ILE A 152 -12.70 -23.75 7.34
N ALA A 153 -12.81 -23.88 6.01
CA ALA A 153 -11.80 -24.59 5.22
C ALA A 153 -10.43 -23.89 5.29
N ARG A 154 -10.41 -22.56 5.22
CA ARG A 154 -9.20 -21.75 5.30
C ARG A 154 -8.54 -21.84 6.67
N LEU A 155 -9.32 -21.83 7.76
CA LEU A 155 -8.80 -22.07 9.12
C LEU A 155 -8.22 -23.49 9.26
N ASN A 156 -8.84 -24.49 8.66
CA ASN A 156 -8.32 -25.86 8.67
C ASN A 156 -7.04 -26.04 7.83
N ASP A 157 -6.78 -25.18 6.86
CA ASP A 157 -5.57 -25.15 6.03
C ASP A 157 -4.38 -24.45 6.73
N LEU A 158 -4.64 -23.67 7.79
CA LEU A 158 -3.62 -22.87 8.48
C LEU A 158 -2.43 -23.68 9.03
N PRO A 159 -2.61 -24.89 9.63
CA PRO A 159 -1.48 -25.71 10.04
C PRO A 159 -0.55 -26.11 8.90
N HIS A 160 -1.09 -26.29 7.67
CA HIS A 160 -0.29 -26.57 6.49
C HIS A 160 0.51 -25.33 6.08
N TYR A 161 -0.14 -24.20 5.96
CA TYR A 161 0.47 -22.92 5.61
C TYR A 161 1.63 -22.54 6.56
N PHE A 162 1.45 -22.69 7.87
CA PHE A 162 2.51 -22.41 8.84
C PHE A 162 3.67 -23.39 8.75
N ARG A 163 3.41 -24.69 8.52
CA ARG A 163 4.49 -25.66 8.31
C ARG A 163 5.32 -25.38 7.07
N GLU A 164 4.72 -24.95 5.98
CA GLU A 164 5.45 -24.58 4.77
C GLU A 164 6.35 -23.36 4.99
N ASN A 165 5.82 -22.31 5.64
CA ASN A 165 6.63 -21.16 6.04
C ASN A 165 7.78 -21.57 6.96
N ALA A 166 7.52 -22.41 7.98
CA ALA A 166 8.58 -22.92 8.86
C ALA A 166 9.64 -23.74 8.09
N GLN A 167 9.28 -24.48 7.05
CA GLN A 167 10.25 -25.19 6.19
C GLN A 167 11.14 -24.21 5.40
N ASN A 168 10.54 -23.11 4.90
CA ASN A 168 11.29 -22.05 4.22
C ASN A 168 12.26 -21.37 5.19
N MET A 169 11.80 -21.06 6.40
CA MET A 169 12.64 -20.46 7.46
C MET A 169 13.78 -21.40 7.89
N ARG A 170 13.53 -22.72 8.02
CA ARG A 170 14.59 -23.73 8.24
C ARG A 170 15.61 -23.77 7.09
N ARG A 171 15.17 -23.50 5.85
CA ARG A 171 16.10 -23.34 4.72
C ARG A 171 16.94 -22.07 4.93
N GLY A 172 16.35 -21.00 5.45
CA GLY A 172 17.06 -19.79 5.87
C GLY A 172 18.17 -20.10 6.87
N ILE A 173 17.87 -20.82 7.95
CA ILE A 173 18.87 -21.28 8.94
C ILE A 173 20.04 -22.01 8.25
N ARG A 174 19.74 -22.99 7.39
CA ARG A 174 20.77 -23.78 6.71
C ARG A 174 21.64 -22.99 5.74
N THR A 175 21.15 -21.87 5.22
CA THR A 175 21.84 -21.05 4.21
C THR A 175 22.40 -19.75 4.80
N GLY A 176 22.27 -19.52 6.12
CA GLY A 176 22.71 -18.29 6.78
C GLY A 176 21.85 -17.06 6.46
N TRP A 177 20.60 -17.27 6.04
CA TRP A 177 19.63 -16.21 5.74
C TRP A 177 18.52 -16.18 6.79
N THR A 178 18.80 -15.51 7.91
CA THR A 178 17.86 -15.39 9.03
C THR A 178 17.51 -13.94 9.31
N ALA A 179 16.35 -13.72 9.92
CA ALA A 179 15.93 -12.41 10.38
C ALA A 179 16.79 -11.93 11.56
N HIS A 180 16.84 -10.61 11.77
CA HIS A 180 17.35 -10.02 13.00
C HIS A 180 16.37 -10.28 14.16
N SER A 181 16.87 -10.29 15.39
CA SER A 181 16.06 -10.52 16.60
C SER A 181 14.92 -9.51 16.75
N ASP A 182 15.15 -8.23 16.50
CA ASP A 182 14.15 -7.18 16.75
C ASP A 182 12.82 -7.39 15.99
N PRO A 183 12.78 -7.53 14.64
CA PRO A 183 11.54 -7.88 13.95
C PRO A 183 11.01 -9.28 14.34
N LEU A 184 11.88 -10.23 14.66
CA LEU A 184 11.47 -11.56 15.12
C LEU A 184 10.76 -11.50 16.47
N ASP A 185 11.23 -10.71 17.42
CA ASP A 185 10.60 -10.54 18.73
C ASP A 185 9.18 -9.99 18.58
N THR A 186 8.95 -9.07 17.64
CA THR A 186 7.60 -8.58 17.30
C THR A 186 6.71 -9.72 16.78
N VAL A 187 7.23 -10.55 15.86
CA VAL A 187 6.52 -11.72 15.34
C VAL A 187 6.16 -12.72 16.46
N ILE A 188 7.12 -13.03 17.33
CA ILE A 188 6.91 -13.93 18.46
C ILE A 188 5.83 -13.38 19.40
N ALA A 189 5.82 -12.08 19.68
CA ALA A 189 4.80 -11.45 20.50
C ALA A 189 3.41 -11.58 19.84
N HIS A 190 3.27 -11.27 18.56
CA HIS A 190 2.01 -11.40 17.82
C HIS A 190 1.49 -12.84 17.79
N VAL A 191 2.39 -13.81 17.55
CA VAL A 191 2.02 -15.24 17.55
C VAL A 191 1.54 -15.69 18.94
N ARG A 192 2.22 -15.25 20.00
CA ARG A 192 1.85 -15.58 21.39
C ARG A 192 0.47 -15.04 21.76
N GLU A 193 0.11 -13.85 21.30
CA GLU A 193 -1.21 -13.24 21.52
C GLU A 193 -2.37 -14.02 20.87
N GLN A 194 -2.09 -14.84 19.85
CA GLN A 194 -3.10 -15.67 19.20
C GLN A 194 -3.42 -16.95 19.99
N ILE A 195 -2.63 -17.29 21.01
CA ILE A 195 -2.80 -18.49 21.82
C ILE A 195 -3.66 -18.14 23.02
N VAL A 196 -4.96 -18.40 22.88
CA VAL A 196 -5.99 -18.12 23.89
C VAL A 196 -6.64 -19.43 24.37
N ASP A 197 -7.24 -19.41 25.56
CA ASP A 197 -7.82 -20.60 26.16
C ASP A 197 -9.11 -21.05 25.47
N ARG A 198 -9.88 -20.10 24.93
CA ARG A 198 -11.18 -20.36 24.32
C ARG A 198 -11.23 -19.81 22.89
N PRO A 199 -11.74 -20.57 21.91
CA PRO A 199 -11.84 -20.12 20.54
C PRO A 199 -12.56 -18.77 20.35
N GLU A 200 -13.54 -18.46 21.21
CA GLU A 200 -14.31 -17.21 21.16
C GLU A 200 -13.47 -15.97 21.51
N GLU A 201 -12.33 -16.16 22.18
CA GLU A 201 -11.39 -15.08 22.52
C GLU A 201 -10.43 -14.77 21.35
N SER A 202 -10.35 -15.67 20.37
CA SER A 202 -9.50 -15.50 19.20
C SER A 202 -10.10 -14.51 18.20
N PRO A 203 -9.30 -13.58 17.62
CA PRO A 203 -9.73 -12.74 16.51
C PRO A 203 -10.29 -13.54 15.31
N LEU A 204 -9.87 -14.80 15.15
CA LEU A 204 -10.31 -15.69 14.08
C LEU A 204 -11.77 -16.12 14.23
N TRP A 205 -12.35 -15.99 15.46
CA TRP A 205 -13.76 -16.26 15.72
C TRP A 205 -14.68 -15.13 15.30
N LYS A 206 -14.20 -13.88 15.27
CA LYS A 206 -15.01 -12.68 15.00
C LYS A 206 -15.97 -12.80 13.82
N PRO A 207 -15.63 -13.40 12.66
CA PRO A 207 -16.55 -13.56 11.55
C PRO A 207 -17.81 -14.37 11.90
N PHE A 208 -17.74 -15.30 12.85
CA PHE A 208 -18.88 -16.12 13.27
C PHE A 208 -19.86 -15.38 14.22
N GLU A 209 -19.44 -14.29 14.85
CA GLU A 209 -20.30 -13.48 15.74
C GLU A 209 -21.44 -12.77 14.97
N THR A 210 -21.23 -12.55 13.66
CA THR A 210 -22.13 -11.77 12.80
C THR A 210 -22.76 -12.61 11.69
N LEU A 211 -23.00 -13.92 11.93
CA LEU A 211 -23.69 -14.77 10.96
C LEU A 211 -25.09 -14.21 10.65
N PRO A 212 -25.52 -14.21 9.36
CA PRO A 212 -26.79 -13.61 8.93
C PRO A 212 -28.01 -14.20 9.66
N GLU A 213 -28.96 -13.33 10.03
CA GLU A 213 -30.23 -13.76 10.64
C GLU A 213 -31.10 -14.60 9.68
N SER A 214 -30.87 -14.48 8.38
CA SER A 214 -31.53 -15.27 7.35
C SER A 214 -31.21 -16.77 7.37
N MET A 215 -30.08 -17.15 8.04
CA MET A 215 -29.72 -18.57 8.22
C MET A 215 -30.70 -19.27 9.18
N THR A 216 -31.04 -20.53 8.89
CA THR A 216 -31.84 -21.33 9.84
C THR A 216 -31.05 -21.53 11.15
N PRO A 217 -31.74 -21.62 12.31
CA PRO A 217 -31.07 -21.89 13.58
C PRO A 217 -30.21 -23.16 13.56
N GLN A 218 -30.65 -24.18 12.82
CA GLN A 218 -29.95 -25.45 12.67
C GLN A 218 -28.64 -25.27 11.88
N THR A 219 -28.66 -24.54 10.77
CA THR A 219 -27.48 -24.23 9.97
C THR A 219 -26.49 -23.39 10.78
N ARG A 220 -26.97 -22.34 11.45
CA ARG A 220 -26.14 -21.48 12.30
C ARG A 220 -25.42 -22.31 13.37
N THR A 221 -26.14 -23.13 14.14
CA THR A 221 -25.54 -23.98 15.19
C THR A 221 -24.51 -24.95 14.61
N ALA A 222 -24.74 -25.52 13.43
CA ALA A 222 -23.80 -26.41 12.77
C ALA A 222 -22.51 -25.67 12.34
N LEU A 223 -22.63 -24.45 11.77
CA LEU A 223 -21.50 -23.62 11.37
C LEU A 223 -20.70 -23.12 12.56
N GLU A 224 -21.36 -22.67 13.64
CA GLU A 224 -20.71 -22.28 14.89
C GLU A 224 -19.92 -23.45 15.49
N ALA A 225 -20.51 -24.65 15.56
CA ALA A 225 -19.81 -25.84 16.07
C ALA A 225 -18.62 -26.25 15.20
N ALA A 226 -18.72 -26.11 13.88
CA ALA A 226 -17.62 -26.40 12.96
C ALA A 226 -16.54 -25.31 13.01
N GLY A 227 -16.95 -24.04 13.10
CA GLY A 227 -16.06 -22.88 13.26
C GLY A 227 -15.26 -22.97 14.54
N HIS A 228 -15.92 -23.29 15.66
CA HIS A 228 -15.26 -23.47 16.96
C HIS A 228 -14.14 -24.52 16.89
N LYS A 229 -14.36 -25.66 16.23
CA LYS A 229 -13.34 -26.68 16.03
C LYS A 229 -12.21 -26.20 15.10
N ALA A 230 -12.52 -25.42 14.08
CA ALA A 230 -11.53 -24.91 13.15
C ALA A 230 -10.65 -23.83 13.81
N VAL A 231 -11.24 -22.92 14.62
CA VAL A 231 -10.50 -21.92 15.37
C VAL A 231 -9.63 -22.59 16.45
N ALA A 232 -10.12 -23.59 17.18
CA ALA A 232 -9.30 -24.34 18.14
C ALA A 232 -8.06 -24.94 17.46
N ARG A 233 -8.23 -25.56 16.28
CA ARG A 233 -7.11 -26.09 15.49
C ARG A 233 -6.14 -24.99 15.01
N ALA A 234 -6.64 -23.82 14.69
CA ALA A 234 -5.81 -22.67 14.32
C ALA A 234 -4.99 -22.17 15.51
N ILE A 235 -5.56 -22.13 16.71
CA ILE A 235 -4.84 -21.82 17.96
C ILE A 235 -3.73 -22.84 18.21
N ASP A 236 -3.99 -24.13 18.05
CA ASP A 236 -2.98 -25.18 18.16
C ASP A 236 -1.84 -24.96 17.15
N ALA A 237 -2.16 -24.55 15.92
CA ALA A 237 -1.16 -24.24 14.89
C ALA A 237 -0.29 -23.03 15.25
N TYR A 238 -0.85 -22.00 15.89
CA TYR A 238 -0.08 -20.88 16.43
C TYR A 238 0.84 -21.33 17.58
N ALA A 239 0.40 -22.24 18.44
CA ALA A 239 1.24 -22.81 19.51
C ALA A 239 2.42 -23.64 18.96
N GLU A 240 2.19 -24.43 17.90
CA GLU A 240 3.25 -25.15 17.18
C GLU A 240 4.23 -24.15 16.53
N LEU A 241 3.72 -23.09 15.90
CA LEU A 241 4.54 -22.04 15.28
C LEU A 241 5.38 -21.31 16.34
N LEU A 242 4.80 -20.95 17.48
CA LEU A 242 5.53 -20.31 18.59
C LEU A 242 6.69 -21.18 19.05
N THR A 243 6.42 -22.50 19.26
CA THR A 243 7.47 -23.45 19.64
C THR A 243 8.63 -23.46 18.65
N PHE A 244 8.32 -23.51 17.33
CA PHE A 244 9.34 -23.43 16.28
C PHE A 244 10.14 -22.12 16.35
N LEU A 245 9.45 -20.98 16.45
CA LEU A 245 10.08 -19.65 16.49
C LEU A 245 11.02 -19.52 17.69
N GLU A 246 10.60 -19.93 18.89
CA GLU A 246 11.39 -19.80 20.12
C GLU A 246 12.53 -20.81 20.22
N THR A 247 12.33 -22.06 19.76
CA THR A 247 13.28 -23.14 20.04
C THR A 247 14.22 -23.45 18.88
N GLU A 248 13.82 -23.18 17.64
CA GLU A 248 14.62 -23.46 16.47
C GLU A 248 15.12 -22.20 15.74
N TYR A 249 14.26 -21.16 15.57
CA TYR A 249 14.60 -20.02 14.74
C TYR A 249 15.29 -18.88 15.50
N ALA A 250 14.78 -18.50 16.69
CA ALA A 250 15.35 -17.40 17.46
C ALA A 250 16.82 -17.62 17.88
N PRO A 251 17.27 -18.84 18.23
CA PRO A 251 18.69 -19.10 18.48
C PRO A 251 19.61 -18.84 17.29
N GLU A 252 19.06 -18.85 16.07
CA GLU A 252 19.78 -18.66 14.81
C GLU A 252 19.52 -17.26 14.18
N ALA A 253 18.83 -16.37 14.92
CA ALA A 253 18.60 -15.01 14.48
C ALA A 253 19.93 -14.26 14.34
N ARG A 254 20.08 -13.49 13.25
CA ARG A 254 21.33 -12.74 13.02
C ARG A 254 21.50 -11.63 14.05
N PRO A 255 22.73 -11.41 14.53
CA PRO A 255 23.02 -10.36 15.51
C PRO A 255 23.17 -8.96 14.88
N GLU A 256 23.56 -8.87 13.60
CA GLU A 256 23.72 -7.60 12.91
C GLU A 256 22.38 -7.12 12.32
N PRO A 257 21.98 -5.85 12.52
CA PRO A 257 20.68 -5.36 12.01
C PRO A 257 20.65 -5.24 10.48
N GLY A 258 21.77 -4.92 9.85
CA GLY A 258 21.86 -4.73 8.40
C GLY A 258 21.88 -6.02 7.61
N ILE A 259 21.13 -6.05 6.49
CA ILE A 259 21.10 -7.18 5.55
C ILE A 259 22.48 -7.44 4.90
N VAL A 260 23.36 -6.45 4.91
CA VAL A 260 24.75 -6.56 4.41
C VAL A 260 25.54 -7.68 5.07
N SER A 261 25.16 -8.12 6.25
CA SER A 261 25.79 -9.25 6.96
C SER A 261 25.45 -10.61 6.37
N LEU A 262 24.40 -10.70 5.55
CA LEU A 262 23.96 -11.95 4.91
C LEU A 262 24.74 -12.25 3.63
N PRO A 263 24.84 -13.53 3.22
CA PRO A 263 25.36 -13.88 1.90
C PRO A 263 24.64 -13.09 0.79
N ASP A 264 25.40 -12.46 -0.11
CA ASP A 264 24.88 -11.61 -1.18
C ASP A 264 24.00 -10.41 -0.71
N GLY A 265 24.05 -10.06 0.58
CA GLY A 265 23.19 -9.07 1.20
C GLY A 265 23.25 -7.69 0.53
N LYS A 266 24.43 -7.23 0.08
CA LYS A 266 24.54 -5.96 -0.69
C LYS A 266 23.85 -6.05 -2.04
N THR A 267 23.99 -7.17 -2.76
CA THR A 267 23.35 -7.36 -4.06
C THR A 267 21.83 -7.40 -3.90
N TYR A 268 21.37 -8.11 -2.88
CA TYR A 268 19.95 -8.11 -2.50
C TYR A 268 19.45 -6.71 -2.15
N TYR A 269 20.18 -5.97 -1.31
CA TYR A 269 19.77 -4.62 -0.92
C TYR A 269 19.66 -3.68 -2.13
N ALA A 270 20.64 -3.71 -3.05
CA ALA A 270 20.58 -2.93 -4.28
C ALA A 270 19.39 -3.32 -5.17
N ALA A 271 19.00 -4.61 -5.18
CA ALA A 271 17.80 -5.07 -5.88
C ALA A 271 16.52 -4.53 -5.22
N MET A 272 16.45 -4.53 -3.87
CA MET A 272 15.31 -3.98 -3.12
C MET A 272 15.18 -2.46 -3.28
N ILE A 273 16.29 -1.72 -3.34
CA ILE A 273 16.27 -0.28 -3.66
C ILE A 273 15.62 -0.05 -5.03
N ARG A 274 16.04 -0.80 -6.07
CA ARG A 274 15.45 -0.67 -7.41
C ARG A 274 13.96 -0.99 -7.43
N ASP A 275 13.55 -2.00 -6.69
CA ASP A 275 12.15 -2.41 -6.59
C ASP A 275 11.32 -1.33 -5.87
N HIS A 276 11.71 -0.92 -4.68
CA HIS A 276 10.95 0.05 -3.89
C HIS A 276 10.95 1.47 -4.46
N THR A 277 12.04 1.89 -5.12
CA THR A 277 12.12 3.20 -5.77
C THR A 277 11.59 3.20 -7.21
N ALA A 278 11.16 2.04 -7.72
CA ALA A 278 10.41 1.88 -8.95
C ALA A 278 10.90 2.76 -10.13
N GLY A 279 12.11 2.52 -10.62
CA GLY A 279 12.65 3.22 -11.80
C GLY A 279 13.35 4.56 -11.52
N ALA A 280 13.56 4.96 -10.27
CA ALA A 280 14.29 6.19 -9.94
C ALA A 280 15.78 6.17 -10.32
N GLY A 281 16.39 4.99 -10.42
CA GLY A 281 17.75 4.81 -10.95
C GLY A 281 18.90 5.14 -9.99
N TYR A 282 18.65 5.40 -8.71
CA TYR A 282 19.68 5.70 -7.72
C TYR A 282 20.39 4.46 -7.17
N SER A 283 21.69 4.57 -6.94
CA SER A 283 22.45 3.61 -6.12
C SER A 283 22.21 3.84 -4.62
N PRO A 284 22.50 2.86 -3.75
CA PRO A 284 22.43 3.04 -2.30
C PRO A 284 23.31 4.18 -1.78
N GLU A 285 24.49 4.40 -2.38
CA GLU A 285 25.40 5.50 -2.02
C GLU A 285 24.81 6.87 -2.37
N GLU A 286 24.20 7.00 -3.56
CA GLU A 286 23.55 8.24 -3.99
C GLU A 286 22.34 8.56 -3.10
N ILE A 287 21.55 7.55 -2.71
CA ILE A 287 20.44 7.73 -1.77
C ILE A 287 20.92 8.18 -0.40
N HIS A 288 22.02 7.61 0.10
CA HIS A 288 22.61 8.03 1.37
C HIS A 288 23.04 9.51 1.35
N ALA A 289 23.82 9.89 0.33
CA ALA A 289 24.29 11.26 0.17
C ALA A 289 23.11 12.25 0.03
N LEU A 290 22.12 11.91 -0.77
CA LEU A 290 20.88 12.70 -0.90
C LEU A 290 20.15 12.84 0.44
N GLY A 291 20.12 11.77 1.25
CA GLY A 291 19.55 11.80 2.58
C GLY A 291 20.29 12.78 3.51
N GLU A 292 21.62 12.80 3.48
CA GLU A 292 22.43 13.75 4.26
C GLU A 292 22.19 15.20 3.82
N GLU A 293 22.07 15.46 2.52
CA GLU A 293 21.77 16.79 1.97
C GLU A 293 20.39 17.27 2.41
N GLU A 294 19.37 16.41 2.33
CA GLU A 294 18.00 16.74 2.75
C GLU A 294 17.91 16.97 4.27
N VAL A 295 18.58 16.17 5.08
CA VAL A 295 18.65 16.37 6.53
C VAL A 295 19.24 17.76 6.84
N ALA A 296 20.33 18.15 6.17
CA ALA A 296 20.95 19.45 6.37
C ALA A 296 20.04 20.61 5.93
N ARG A 297 19.36 20.48 4.78
CA ARG A 297 18.41 21.48 4.27
C ARG A 297 17.25 21.70 5.24
N ILE A 298 16.57 20.61 5.61
CA ILE A 298 15.38 20.66 6.49
C ILE A 298 15.79 21.19 7.87
N ARG A 299 16.95 20.79 8.38
CA ARG A 299 17.49 21.31 9.65
C ARG A 299 17.63 22.83 9.64
N SER A 300 18.14 23.41 8.57
CA SER A 300 18.27 24.85 8.41
C SER A 300 16.90 25.57 8.39
N GLU A 301 15.91 24.98 7.76
CA GLU A 301 14.54 25.52 7.76
C GLU A 301 13.90 25.45 9.15
N MET A 302 14.10 24.34 9.88
CA MET A 302 13.62 24.20 11.26
C MET A 302 14.27 25.23 12.19
N GLU A 303 15.57 25.48 12.08
CA GLU A 303 16.30 26.49 12.85
C GLU A 303 15.75 27.90 12.57
N SER A 304 15.40 28.22 11.32
CA SER A 304 14.77 29.48 10.95
C SER A 304 13.41 29.69 11.63
N ILE A 305 12.61 28.61 11.79
CA ILE A 305 11.33 28.69 12.54
C ILE A 305 11.57 28.92 14.04
N ILE A 306 12.60 28.29 14.62
CA ILE A 306 12.98 28.50 16.03
C ILE A 306 13.36 29.96 16.27
N GLU A 307 14.13 30.57 15.35
CA GLU A 307 14.47 31.99 15.40
C GLU A 307 13.24 32.89 15.28
N GLU A 308 12.31 32.57 14.36
CA GLU A 308 11.03 33.27 14.21
C GLU A 308 10.20 33.26 15.50
N ILE A 309 10.15 32.12 16.19
CA ILE A 309 9.44 31.96 17.48
C ILE A 309 10.16 32.74 18.60
N GLY A 310 11.47 33.00 18.47
CA GLY A 310 12.28 33.61 19.50
C GLY A 310 12.53 32.70 20.70
N PHE A 311 12.64 31.38 20.48
CA PHE A 311 12.87 30.42 21.56
C PHE A 311 14.29 30.58 22.14
N PRO A 312 14.45 30.68 23.48
CA PRO A 312 15.73 31.08 24.08
C PRO A 312 16.75 29.94 24.23
N GLY A 313 16.40 28.71 23.83
CA GLY A 313 17.22 27.51 23.97
C GLY A 313 17.92 27.07 22.69
N SER A 314 18.69 26.01 22.78
CA SER A 314 19.27 25.32 21.62
C SER A 314 18.18 24.56 20.82
N PHE A 315 18.54 24.07 19.64
CA PHE A 315 17.68 23.20 18.86
C PHE A 315 17.21 21.99 19.66
N LYS A 316 18.11 21.35 20.40
CA LYS A 316 17.76 20.23 21.27
C LYS A 316 16.76 20.63 22.35
N ASP A 317 16.95 21.80 22.98
CA ASP A 317 16.03 22.28 24.01
C ASP A 317 14.63 22.56 23.40
N PHE A 318 14.57 22.96 22.14
CA PHE A 318 13.29 23.15 21.43
C PHE A 318 12.62 21.82 21.13
N LEU A 319 13.36 20.80 20.68
CA LEU A 319 12.79 19.46 20.51
C LEU A 319 12.27 18.89 21.83
N ASP A 320 13.02 19.06 22.92
CA ASP A 320 12.59 18.63 24.27
C ASP A 320 11.36 19.41 24.74
N PHE A 321 11.25 20.71 24.43
CA PHE A 321 10.07 21.51 24.69
C PHE A 321 8.84 20.96 23.92
N LEU A 322 8.97 20.70 22.63
CA LEU A 322 7.89 20.17 21.82
C LEU A 322 7.40 18.80 22.31
N ARG A 323 8.32 17.92 22.72
CA ARG A 323 7.98 16.58 23.23
C ARG A 323 7.32 16.57 24.59
N ASN A 324 7.56 17.57 25.44
CA ASN A 324 7.19 17.50 26.85
C ASN A 324 6.13 18.52 27.27
N ASP A 325 5.87 19.59 26.49
CA ASP A 325 4.88 20.58 26.88
C ASP A 325 3.45 20.09 26.58
N PRO A 326 2.57 20.01 27.60
CA PRO A 326 1.21 19.49 27.44
C PRO A 326 0.33 20.27 26.45
N GLN A 327 0.70 21.52 26.09
CA GLN A 327 -0.06 22.29 25.11
C GLN A 327 -0.13 21.64 23.72
N PHE A 328 0.83 20.79 23.41
CA PHE A 328 0.95 20.13 22.11
C PHE A 328 0.21 18.80 22.01
N TYR A 329 -0.52 18.39 23.04
CA TYR A 329 -1.17 17.08 23.09
C TYR A 329 -2.67 17.21 23.34
N ALA A 330 -3.44 16.33 22.70
CA ALA A 330 -4.87 16.20 22.97
C ALA A 330 -5.11 15.68 24.39
N LYS A 331 -6.19 16.14 25.02
CA LYS A 331 -6.53 15.73 26.39
C LYS A 331 -7.33 14.44 26.44
N THR A 332 -8.07 14.15 25.40
CA THR A 332 -8.86 12.91 25.27
C THR A 332 -8.76 12.37 23.84
N PRO A 333 -9.05 11.08 23.62
CA PRO A 333 -9.15 10.50 22.29
C PRO A 333 -10.12 11.28 21.38
N GLU A 334 -11.26 11.72 21.93
CA GLU A 334 -12.28 12.48 21.21
C GLU A 334 -11.74 13.84 20.74
N ASP A 335 -10.97 14.55 21.59
CA ASP A 335 -10.33 15.83 21.22
C ASP A 335 -9.37 15.65 20.05
N LEU A 336 -8.58 14.56 20.02
CA LEU A 336 -7.69 14.23 18.90
C LEU A 336 -8.50 13.97 17.62
N MET A 337 -9.56 13.17 17.72
CA MET A 337 -10.43 12.83 16.58
C MET A 337 -11.16 14.06 16.01
N GLU A 338 -11.68 14.94 16.87
CA GLU A 338 -12.33 16.19 16.43
C GLU A 338 -11.36 17.10 15.67
N LYS A 339 -10.12 17.20 16.14
CA LYS A 339 -9.07 17.99 15.46
C LYS A 339 -8.69 17.37 14.11
N ALA A 340 -8.49 16.05 14.04
CA ALA A 340 -8.20 15.35 12.79
C ALA A 340 -9.32 15.56 11.76
N ALA A 341 -10.58 15.40 12.17
CA ALA A 341 -11.73 15.62 11.29
C ALA A 341 -11.85 17.09 10.81
N LEU A 342 -11.61 18.06 11.70
CA LEU A 342 -11.62 19.48 11.34
C LEU A 342 -10.52 19.82 10.34
N ILE A 343 -9.30 19.31 10.54
CA ILE A 343 -8.16 19.51 9.62
C ILE A 343 -8.48 18.89 8.27
N SER A 344 -8.97 17.64 8.25
CA SER A 344 -9.39 16.97 7.02
C SER A 344 -10.43 17.79 6.25
N LYS A 345 -11.40 18.41 6.96
CA LYS A 345 -12.41 19.24 6.31
C LYS A 345 -11.88 20.57 5.79
N ARG A 346 -10.83 21.12 6.39
CA ARG A 346 -10.12 22.30 5.85
C ARG A 346 -9.34 21.93 4.58
N LEU A 347 -8.68 20.78 4.57
CA LEU A 347 -7.98 20.23 3.38
C LEU A 347 -8.96 20.01 2.23
N ASP A 348 -10.15 19.41 2.47
CA ASP A 348 -11.19 19.24 1.46
C ASP A 348 -11.51 20.56 0.74
N ALA A 349 -11.58 21.67 1.48
CA ALA A 349 -11.95 22.97 0.93
C ALA A 349 -10.90 23.54 -0.04
N THR A 350 -9.64 23.11 0.04
CA THR A 350 -8.56 23.56 -0.85
C THR A 350 -8.51 22.79 -2.17
N LEU A 351 -9.07 21.58 -2.23
CA LEU A 351 -8.92 20.69 -3.39
C LEU A 351 -9.28 21.33 -4.74
N PRO A 352 -10.38 22.12 -4.89
CA PRO A 352 -10.73 22.71 -6.18
C PRO A 352 -9.70 23.72 -6.73
N GLU A 353 -8.83 24.27 -5.88
CA GLU A 353 -7.76 25.18 -6.29
C GLU A 353 -6.57 24.43 -6.90
N TYR A 354 -6.37 23.17 -6.49
CA TYR A 354 -5.20 22.39 -6.86
C TYR A 354 -5.49 21.20 -7.80
N PHE A 355 -6.76 20.79 -7.93
CA PHE A 355 -7.14 19.60 -8.72
C PHE A 355 -8.31 19.92 -9.66
N GLY A 356 -8.22 19.45 -10.88
CA GLY A 356 -9.32 19.48 -11.87
C GLY A 356 -10.26 18.29 -11.71
N LYS A 357 -9.74 17.15 -11.20
CA LYS A 357 -10.50 15.92 -10.95
C LYS A 357 -10.51 15.58 -9.48
N LEU A 358 -11.68 15.25 -8.94
CA LEU A 358 -11.86 14.78 -7.58
C LEU A 358 -12.53 13.41 -7.61
N PRO A 359 -12.18 12.48 -6.70
CA PRO A 359 -12.81 11.16 -6.66
C PRO A 359 -14.28 11.25 -6.22
N ARG A 360 -15.10 10.32 -6.69
CA ARG A 360 -16.48 10.16 -6.23
C ARG A 360 -16.53 9.47 -4.87
N LEU A 361 -15.57 8.56 -4.62
CA LEU A 361 -15.48 7.88 -3.34
C LEU A 361 -15.12 8.87 -2.24
N THR A 362 -15.86 8.85 -1.14
CA THR A 362 -15.59 9.63 0.06
C THR A 362 -14.73 8.86 1.05
N TYR A 363 -14.32 9.52 2.15
CA TYR A 363 -13.62 8.89 3.27
C TYR A 363 -14.20 9.31 4.61
N GLY A 364 -13.97 8.46 5.63
CA GLY A 364 -14.21 8.76 7.03
C GLY A 364 -12.91 8.99 7.79
N VAL A 365 -13.02 9.55 9.00
CA VAL A 365 -11.91 9.66 9.96
C VAL A 365 -12.31 8.85 11.18
N GLU A 366 -11.55 7.78 11.47
CA GLU A 366 -11.89 6.82 12.53
C GLU A 366 -10.68 6.53 13.42
N PRO A 367 -10.89 6.18 14.69
CA PRO A 367 -9.78 5.75 15.54
C PRO A 367 -9.28 4.36 15.11
N VAL A 368 -7.96 4.14 15.25
CA VAL A 368 -7.40 2.81 15.14
C VAL A 368 -8.08 1.89 16.17
N PRO A 369 -8.51 0.67 15.80
CA PRO A 369 -9.12 -0.27 16.73
C PRO A 369 -8.23 -0.51 17.97
N ALA A 370 -8.82 -0.41 19.16
CA ALA A 370 -8.09 -0.45 20.42
C ALA A 370 -7.22 -1.69 20.62
N SER A 371 -7.64 -2.83 20.04
CA SER A 371 -6.90 -4.10 20.11
C SER A 371 -5.54 -4.09 19.41
N ILE A 372 -5.35 -3.23 18.39
CA ILE A 372 -4.10 -3.14 17.63
C ILE A 372 -3.38 -1.80 17.84
N ALA A 373 -4.03 -0.82 18.45
CA ALA A 373 -3.52 0.55 18.60
C ALA A 373 -2.16 0.64 19.33
N PRO A 374 -1.82 -0.19 20.35
CA PRO A 374 -0.53 -0.12 21.01
C PRO A 374 0.69 -0.36 20.11
N GLY A 375 0.57 -1.28 19.15
CA GLY A 375 1.63 -1.60 18.18
C GLY A 375 1.46 -0.91 16.81
N TYR A 376 0.46 -0.04 16.67
CA TYR A 376 0.13 0.59 15.38
C TYR A 376 0.84 1.94 15.22
N THR A 377 1.12 2.32 13.97
CA THR A 377 1.68 3.65 13.64
C THR A 377 0.74 4.80 14.03
N THR A 378 1.20 6.05 13.89
CA THR A 378 0.45 7.26 14.28
C THR A 378 -0.87 7.43 13.51
N GLY A 379 -0.91 7.05 12.25
CA GLY A 379 -2.09 7.05 11.40
C GLY A 379 -1.84 6.25 10.14
N ARG A 380 -2.91 5.91 9.42
CA ARG A 380 -2.83 5.23 8.12
C ARG A 380 -4.14 5.39 7.35
N TYR A 381 -4.04 5.52 6.04
CA TYR A 381 -5.20 5.40 5.17
C TYR A 381 -5.52 3.92 4.88
N ALA A 382 -6.77 3.56 5.01
CA ALA A 382 -7.32 2.28 4.55
C ALA A 382 -8.21 2.54 3.33
N GLY A 383 -7.86 1.94 2.20
CA GLY A 383 -8.63 2.08 0.96
C GLY A 383 -10.07 1.59 1.12
N GLY A 384 -11.00 2.33 0.50
CA GLY A 384 -12.39 1.90 0.37
C GLY A 384 -12.58 0.94 -0.81
N ASP A 385 -13.83 0.51 -0.97
CA ASP A 385 -14.26 -0.33 -2.10
C ASP A 385 -15.53 0.30 -2.70
N PRO A 386 -15.41 1.00 -3.85
CA PRO A 386 -16.56 1.64 -4.47
C PRO A 386 -17.61 0.65 -5.01
N GLU A 387 -17.22 -0.59 -5.34
CA GLU A 387 -18.13 -1.64 -5.81
C GLU A 387 -18.99 -2.18 -4.68
N GLU A 388 -18.42 -2.34 -3.48
CA GLU A 388 -19.12 -2.78 -2.27
C GLU A 388 -19.77 -1.60 -1.50
N GLY A 389 -19.59 -0.36 -1.96
CA GLY A 389 -20.11 0.84 -1.29
C GLY A 389 -19.42 1.16 0.03
N VAL A 390 -18.14 0.80 0.16
CA VAL A 390 -17.32 1.04 1.36
C VAL A 390 -16.46 2.27 1.15
N ALA A 391 -16.60 3.28 2.02
CA ALA A 391 -15.79 4.49 2.00
C ALA A 391 -14.33 4.19 2.39
N GLY A 392 -13.39 5.03 1.91
CA GLY A 392 -12.03 5.03 2.44
C GLY A 392 -12.00 5.48 3.90
N THR A 393 -10.94 5.17 4.63
CA THR A 393 -10.84 5.53 6.05
C THR A 393 -9.45 6.04 6.40
N TYR A 394 -9.39 7.26 6.92
CA TYR A 394 -8.22 7.77 7.62
C TYR A 394 -8.28 7.30 9.07
N LEU A 395 -7.42 6.35 9.42
CA LEU A 395 -7.28 5.80 10.77
C LEU A 395 -6.31 6.66 11.58
N VAL A 396 -6.77 7.19 12.72
CA VAL A 396 -5.97 8.00 13.66
C VAL A 396 -5.70 7.19 14.92
N ASN A 397 -4.44 7.04 15.30
CA ASN A 397 -4.10 6.30 16.51
C ASN A 397 -4.31 7.15 17.76
N THR A 398 -5.31 6.80 18.56
CA THR A 398 -5.66 7.47 19.82
C THR A 398 -5.03 6.84 21.07
N TYR A 399 -4.20 5.81 20.89
CA TYR A 399 -3.43 5.21 21.99
C TYR A 399 -2.22 6.07 22.36
N ALA A 400 -1.94 6.22 23.65
CA ALA A 400 -0.81 7.00 24.19
C ALA A 400 -0.78 8.42 23.62
N LEU A 401 -1.75 9.25 24.01
CA LEU A 401 -1.94 10.62 23.50
C LEU A 401 -0.71 11.51 23.66
N ASP A 402 0.11 11.28 24.67
CA ASP A 402 1.41 11.92 24.91
C ASP A 402 2.48 11.57 23.87
N GLN A 403 2.19 10.63 22.97
CA GLN A 403 3.02 10.26 21.81
C GLN A 403 2.40 10.75 20.48
N ARG A 404 1.33 11.56 20.53
CA ARG A 404 0.55 12.02 19.35
C ARG A 404 0.47 13.55 19.33
N PRO A 405 1.56 14.24 18.97
CA PRO A 405 1.59 15.69 19.05
C PRO A 405 0.68 16.33 17.99
N LEU A 406 -0.05 17.36 18.43
CA LEU A 406 -0.99 18.10 17.57
C LEU A 406 -0.30 18.89 16.45
N TYR A 407 0.96 19.26 16.62
CA TYR A 407 1.70 20.00 15.59
C TYR A 407 2.05 19.13 14.35
N GLU A 408 2.06 17.81 14.45
CA GLU A 408 2.24 16.90 13.31
C GLU A 408 0.92 16.52 12.62
N LEU A 409 -0.20 16.70 13.32
CA LEU A 409 -1.52 16.25 12.86
C LEU A 409 -1.96 16.83 11.52
N PRO A 410 -1.69 18.14 11.19
CA PRO A 410 -2.05 18.67 9.88
C PRO A 410 -1.30 18.01 8.72
N ALA A 411 0.01 17.73 8.87
CA ALA A 411 0.81 17.05 7.87
C ALA A 411 0.37 15.58 7.71
N LEU A 412 0.14 14.87 8.83
CA LEU A 412 -0.39 13.51 8.82
C LEU A 412 -1.76 13.45 8.12
N SER A 413 -2.66 14.39 8.41
CA SER A 413 -3.97 14.43 7.76
C SER A 413 -3.87 14.70 6.26
N ALA A 414 -2.94 15.54 5.82
CA ALA A 414 -2.68 15.77 4.40
C ALA A 414 -2.13 14.52 3.70
N HIS A 415 -1.27 13.75 4.38
CA HIS A 415 -0.69 12.52 3.88
C HIS A 415 -1.73 11.39 3.74
N GLU A 416 -2.49 11.12 4.79
CA GLU A 416 -3.38 9.97 4.85
C GLU A 416 -4.74 10.23 4.19
N ALA A 417 -5.30 11.44 4.36
CA ALA A 417 -6.58 11.80 3.78
C ALA A 417 -6.40 12.50 2.42
N VAL A 418 -6.70 13.78 2.33
CA VAL A 418 -6.56 14.58 1.11
C VAL A 418 -5.56 15.73 1.31
N PRO A 419 -4.78 16.06 0.29
CA PRO A 419 -4.74 15.49 -1.06
C PRO A 419 -3.88 14.21 -1.21
N GLY A 420 -3.51 13.54 -0.11
CA GLY A 420 -2.61 12.40 -0.10
C GLY A 420 -3.26 11.08 -0.54
N HIS A 421 -3.10 10.04 0.29
CA HIS A 421 -3.44 8.65 -0.07
C HIS A 421 -4.89 8.45 -0.48
N HIS A 422 -5.87 9.07 0.21
CA HIS A 422 -7.27 8.93 -0.20
C HIS A 422 -7.50 9.43 -1.63
N LEU A 423 -7.04 10.64 -1.95
CA LEU A 423 -7.23 11.21 -3.29
C LEU A 423 -6.58 10.33 -4.37
N GLN A 424 -5.32 9.95 -4.15
CA GLN A 424 -4.53 9.17 -5.10
C GLN A 424 -5.13 7.77 -5.34
N ILE A 425 -5.48 7.05 -4.27
CA ILE A 425 -5.96 5.67 -4.38
C ILE A 425 -7.39 5.64 -4.94
N ALA A 426 -8.26 6.55 -4.50
CA ALA A 426 -9.64 6.61 -4.99
C ALA A 426 -9.68 6.96 -6.49
N LEU A 427 -8.86 7.90 -6.97
CA LEU A 427 -8.76 8.20 -8.40
C LEU A 427 -8.21 7.01 -9.21
N ALA A 428 -7.27 6.25 -8.68
CA ALA A 428 -6.76 5.05 -9.34
C ALA A 428 -7.84 3.95 -9.45
N GLN A 429 -8.69 3.79 -8.43
CA GLN A 429 -9.80 2.84 -8.45
C GLN A 429 -10.89 3.21 -9.47
N GLU A 430 -11.01 4.49 -9.82
CA GLU A 430 -11.98 5.01 -10.79
C GLU A 430 -11.48 5.00 -12.23
N LEU A 431 -10.30 4.43 -12.51
CA LEU A 431 -9.80 4.27 -13.88
C LEU A 431 -10.69 3.30 -14.66
N GLU A 432 -11.22 3.79 -15.80
CA GLU A 432 -12.02 3.03 -16.75
C GLU A 432 -11.14 2.56 -17.93
N ASP A 433 -11.55 1.50 -18.61
CA ASP A 433 -10.91 0.98 -19.83
C ASP A 433 -9.41 0.64 -19.71
N VAL A 434 -8.96 0.29 -18.49
CA VAL A 434 -7.60 -0.20 -18.24
C VAL A 434 -7.61 -1.63 -17.72
N PRO A 435 -6.57 -2.44 -18.00
CA PRO A 435 -6.43 -3.78 -17.45
C PRO A 435 -6.46 -3.76 -15.91
N ARG A 436 -6.88 -4.88 -15.31
CA ARG A 436 -7.03 -5.00 -13.86
C ARG A 436 -5.73 -4.67 -13.12
N PHE A 437 -4.60 -5.21 -13.58
CA PHE A 437 -3.30 -4.99 -12.94
C PHE A 437 -2.94 -3.50 -12.82
N ARG A 438 -3.39 -2.64 -13.74
CA ARG A 438 -3.19 -1.18 -13.71
C ARG A 438 -3.90 -0.53 -12.52
N ARG A 439 -5.11 -0.95 -12.19
CA ARG A 439 -5.88 -0.43 -11.05
C ARG A 439 -5.35 -0.93 -9.72
N GLU A 440 -4.76 -2.12 -9.70
CA GLU A 440 -4.24 -2.78 -8.50
C GLU A 440 -2.75 -2.48 -8.26
N TYR A 441 -2.03 -1.97 -9.25
CA TYR A 441 -0.62 -1.66 -9.13
C TYR A 441 -0.38 -0.50 -8.16
N TYR A 442 0.56 -0.72 -7.24
CA TYR A 442 1.01 0.30 -6.30
C TYR A 442 2.54 0.34 -6.26
N ALA A 443 3.14 1.36 -6.89
CA ALA A 443 4.56 1.67 -6.74
C ALA A 443 4.75 2.42 -5.43
N THR A 444 5.53 1.87 -4.50
CA THR A 444 5.74 2.47 -3.17
C THR A 444 6.26 3.91 -3.31
N ALA A 445 7.25 4.15 -4.18
CA ALA A 445 7.80 5.49 -4.37
C ALA A 445 6.80 6.48 -4.97
N PHE A 446 5.86 6.03 -5.81
CA PHE A 446 4.80 6.90 -6.31
C PHE A 446 3.80 7.25 -5.21
N GLY A 447 3.25 6.25 -4.52
CA GLY A 447 2.19 6.47 -3.52
C GLY A 447 2.68 7.23 -2.30
N GLU A 448 3.81 6.81 -1.73
CA GLU A 448 4.40 7.45 -0.55
C GLU A 448 5.05 8.81 -0.88
N GLY A 449 5.66 8.90 -2.07
CA GLY A 449 6.17 10.17 -2.59
C GLY A 449 5.06 11.20 -2.80
N TRP A 450 3.91 10.76 -3.30
CA TRP A 450 2.71 11.59 -3.39
C TRP A 450 2.20 12.03 -2.01
N GLY A 451 2.18 11.13 -1.01
CA GLY A 451 1.82 11.46 0.36
C GLY A 451 2.68 12.57 0.95
N LEU A 452 4.01 12.50 0.79
CA LEU A 452 4.93 13.56 1.22
C LEU A 452 4.74 14.85 0.43
N TYR A 453 4.58 14.75 -0.88
CA TYR A 453 4.26 15.90 -1.71
C TYR A 453 2.97 16.60 -1.28
N ALA A 454 1.95 15.83 -0.85
CA ALA A 454 0.71 16.34 -0.31
C ALA A 454 0.90 17.10 1.02
N GLU A 455 1.82 16.65 1.89
CA GLU A 455 2.21 17.38 3.10
C GLU A 455 2.77 18.77 2.74
N LYS A 456 3.65 18.85 1.76
CA LYS A 456 4.21 20.11 1.27
C LYS A 456 3.14 21.02 0.64
N LEU A 457 2.28 20.44 -0.20
CA LEU A 457 1.16 21.15 -0.85
C LEU A 457 0.20 21.73 0.18
N ALA A 458 -0.06 21.04 1.29
CA ALA A 458 -0.87 21.54 2.39
C ALA A 458 -0.26 22.82 3.02
N GLY A 459 1.07 22.90 3.12
CA GLY A 459 1.77 24.12 3.53
C GLY A 459 1.56 25.28 2.55
N GLU A 460 1.70 25.01 1.24
CA GLU A 460 1.43 26.00 0.17
C GLU A 460 -0.04 26.49 0.18
N ALA A 461 -0.97 25.60 0.52
CA ALA A 461 -2.40 25.89 0.67
C ALA A 461 -2.75 26.62 1.99
N GLY A 462 -1.78 26.95 2.85
CA GLY A 462 -1.99 27.68 4.09
C GLY A 462 -2.66 26.87 5.21
N ILE A 463 -2.59 25.56 5.17
CA ILE A 463 -3.17 24.67 6.21
C ILE A 463 -2.42 24.79 7.53
N TYR A 464 -1.09 24.98 7.50
CA TYR A 464 -0.25 25.15 8.69
C TYR A 464 -0.36 26.56 9.24
N GLN A 465 -1.16 26.74 10.29
CA GLN A 465 -1.58 28.06 10.80
C GLN A 465 -0.63 28.65 11.85
N THR A 466 0.23 27.80 12.42
CA THR A 466 1.16 28.22 13.48
C THR A 466 2.60 27.86 13.11
N PRO A 467 3.61 28.55 13.67
CA PRO A 467 5.00 28.13 13.51
C PRO A 467 5.25 26.68 13.98
N TYR A 468 4.52 26.24 15.00
CA TYR A 468 4.64 24.86 15.52
C TYR A 468 4.12 23.83 14.52
N GLU A 469 3.01 24.09 13.81
CA GLU A 469 2.52 23.22 12.75
C GLU A 469 3.46 23.18 11.54
N ARG A 470 4.08 24.32 11.17
CA ARG A 470 5.11 24.35 10.13
C ARG A 470 6.35 23.55 10.56
N PHE A 471 6.76 23.68 11.83
CA PHE A 471 7.84 22.85 12.37
C PHE A 471 7.47 21.37 12.41
N GLY A 472 6.22 21.05 12.75
CA GLY A 472 5.68 19.69 12.73
C GLY A 472 5.72 19.07 11.33
N ALA A 473 5.34 19.82 10.30
CA ALA A 473 5.49 19.38 8.91
C ALA A 473 6.96 19.12 8.52
N LEU A 474 7.88 20.01 8.92
CA LEU A 474 9.31 19.78 8.73
C LEU A 474 9.84 18.59 9.55
N SER A 475 9.28 18.32 10.75
CA SER A 475 9.60 17.13 11.54
C SER A 475 9.19 15.84 10.82
N MET A 476 8.00 15.85 10.18
CA MET A 476 7.53 14.76 9.34
C MET A 476 8.40 14.58 8.09
N GLU A 477 8.80 15.67 7.43
CA GLU A 477 9.72 15.63 6.28
C GLU A 477 11.12 15.14 6.71
N MET A 478 11.67 15.63 7.83
CA MET A 478 12.92 15.19 8.42
C MET A 478 12.91 13.68 8.71
N TRP A 479 11.82 13.18 9.23
CA TRP A 479 11.66 11.74 9.43
C TRP A 479 11.95 10.96 8.14
N ARG A 480 11.36 11.40 7.00
CA ARG A 480 11.53 10.72 5.71
C ARG A 480 12.93 10.95 5.11
N ALA A 481 13.55 12.09 5.37
CA ALA A 481 14.95 12.32 5.00
C ALA A 481 15.90 11.40 5.81
N CYS A 482 15.72 11.31 7.14
CA CYS A 482 16.47 10.38 7.97
C CYS A 482 16.28 8.90 7.58
N ARG A 483 15.13 8.52 6.96
CA ARG A 483 14.96 7.15 6.43
C ARG A 483 15.99 6.84 5.35
N LEU A 484 16.33 7.79 4.47
CA LEU A 484 17.35 7.57 3.44
C LEU A 484 18.70 7.25 4.07
N VAL A 485 19.07 8.00 5.12
CA VAL A 485 20.35 7.85 5.85
C VAL A 485 20.38 6.56 6.68
N ALA A 486 19.28 6.27 7.41
CA ALA A 486 19.24 5.14 8.35
C ALA A 486 19.13 3.80 7.61
N ASP A 487 18.27 3.68 6.60
CA ASP A 487 18.06 2.44 5.84
C ASP A 487 19.34 2.03 5.08
N THR A 488 19.93 2.96 4.33
CA THR A 488 21.23 2.74 3.66
C THR A 488 22.37 2.55 4.66
N GLY A 489 22.32 3.26 5.79
CA GLY A 489 23.25 3.09 6.90
C GLY A 489 23.27 1.66 7.44
N LEU A 490 22.09 1.12 7.73
CA LEU A 490 21.92 -0.25 8.21
C LEU A 490 22.34 -1.28 7.14
N HIS A 491 21.77 -1.20 5.96
CA HIS A 491 21.78 -2.29 4.98
C HIS A 491 22.94 -2.23 3.98
N TRP A 492 23.53 -1.06 3.76
CA TRP A 492 24.68 -0.87 2.87
C TRP A 492 25.99 -0.68 3.62
N TYR A 493 25.95 0.16 4.67
CA TYR A 493 27.15 0.48 5.46
C TYR A 493 27.32 -0.34 6.74
N GLY A 494 26.33 -1.16 7.12
CA GLY A 494 26.42 -2.02 8.30
C GLY A 494 26.40 -1.27 9.63
N TRP A 495 25.62 -0.17 9.72
CA TRP A 495 25.49 0.59 10.96
C TRP A 495 24.78 -0.22 12.05
N SER A 496 25.11 0.11 13.31
CA SER A 496 24.34 -0.36 14.43
C SER A 496 22.95 0.33 14.47
N ARG A 497 22.04 -0.26 15.24
CA ARG A 497 20.70 0.29 15.50
C ARG A 497 20.78 1.70 16.08
N GLU A 498 21.61 1.90 17.11
CA GLU A 498 21.76 3.19 17.80
C GLU A 498 22.24 4.28 16.83
N LYS A 499 23.15 3.94 15.91
CA LYS A 499 23.61 4.89 14.91
C LYS A 499 22.50 5.27 13.91
N ALA A 500 21.66 4.33 13.54
CA ALA A 500 20.50 4.60 12.68
C ALA A 500 19.45 5.46 13.42
N GLU A 501 19.19 5.20 14.71
CA GLU A 501 18.26 5.98 15.54
C GLU A 501 18.74 7.42 15.79
N ALA A 502 20.05 7.66 15.78
CA ALA A 502 20.63 8.98 16.07
C ALA A 502 20.14 10.07 15.10
N CYS A 503 20.01 9.76 13.79
CA CYS A 503 19.49 10.73 12.82
C CYS A 503 18.13 11.29 13.24
N PHE A 504 17.22 10.43 13.67
CA PHE A 504 15.87 10.83 14.09
C PHE A 504 15.88 11.56 15.42
N THR A 505 16.62 11.04 16.40
CA THR A 505 16.67 11.60 17.76
C THR A 505 17.24 13.01 17.78
N GLU A 506 18.27 13.26 16.95
CA GLU A 506 18.99 14.53 16.91
C GLU A 506 18.33 15.59 16.03
N ASN A 507 17.49 15.17 15.06
CA ASN A 507 16.98 16.09 14.04
C ASN A 507 15.46 16.22 13.99
N SER A 508 14.69 15.40 14.72
CA SER A 508 13.22 15.46 14.69
C SER A 508 12.60 15.53 16.08
N ALA A 509 11.37 15.98 16.17
CA ALA A 509 10.58 15.96 17.41
C ALA A 509 9.80 14.63 17.61
N LEU A 510 10.08 13.60 16.82
CA LEU A 510 9.44 12.29 16.93
C LEU A 510 9.55 11.70 18.33
N ALA A 511 8.49 11.03 18.76
CA ALA A 511 8.47 10.32 20.03
C ALA A 511 9.47 9.16 20.05
N PRO A 512 10.20 8.92 21.15
CA PRO A 512 11.20 7.85 21.23
C PRO A 512 10.66 6.47 20.87
N LEU A 513 9.44 6.13 21.30
CA LEU A 513 8.79 4.87 20.95
C LEU A 513 8.59 4.74 19.44
N ASN A 514 8.20 5.84 18.77
CA ASN A 514 8.00 5.84 17.32
C ASN A 514 9.34 5.60 16.58
N ILE A 515 10.43 6.22 17.03
CA ILE A 515 11.78 6.01 16.47
C ILE A 515 12.18 4.53 16.59
N GLN A 516 12.00 3.92 17.76
CA GLN A 516 12.34 2.51 17.98
C GLN A 516 11.53 1.57 17.07
N THR A 517 10.23 1.79 16.98
CA THR A 517 9.33 0.99 16.15
C THR A 517 9.71 1.11 14.67
N GLU A 518 9.99 2.33 14.22
CA GLU A 518 10.36 2.58 12.82
C GLU A 518 11.72 1.96 12.46
N VAL A 519 12.73 2.06 13.30
CA VAL A 519 14.03 1.42 13.02
C VAL A 519 13.91 -0.11 13.04
N THR A 520 13.08 -0.69 13.91
CA THR A 520 12.74 -2.12 13.85
C THR A 520 12.11 -2.50 12.50
N ARG A 521 11.20 -1.67 11.99
CA ARG A 521 10.58 -1.86 10.67
C ARG A 521 11.62 -1.80 9.55
N TYR A 522 12.58 -0.85 9.59
CA TYR A 522 13.62 -0.76 8.55
C TYR A 522 14.51 -2.00 8.58
N ILE A 523 14.92 -2.47 9.76
CA ILE A 523 15.70 -3.72 9.91
C ILE A 523 14.99 -4.92 9.27
N GLY A 524 13.65 -4.98 9.39
CA GLY A 524 12.82 -6.06 8.84
C GLY A 524 12.42 -5.88 7.37
N TRP A 525 12.52 -4.67 6.82
CA TRP A 525 12.05 -4.36 5.46
C TRP A 525 13.04 -3.49 4.68
N PRO A 526 14.18 -4.08 4.27
CA PRO A 526 15.27 -3.35 3.62
C PRO A 526 14.83 -2.59 2.36
N GLY A 527 15.20 -1.33 2.24
CA GLY A 527 14.98 -0.49 1.07
C GLY A 527 13.62 0.20 1.01
N GLN A 528 12.58 -0.34 1.66
CA GLN A 528 11.23 0.23 1.58
C GLN A 528 11.16 1.67 2.10
N ALA A 529 11.86 1.96 3.17
CA ALA A 529 11.83 3.27 3.81
C ALA A 529 12.39 4.39 2.91
N THR A 530 13.23 4.06 1.93
CA THR A 530 13.81 5.05 1.00
C THR A 530 12.81 5.57 -0.02
N ALA A 531 11.78 4.81 -0.34
CA ALA A 531 10.82 5.11 -1.38
C ALA A 531 10.10 6.46 -1.19
N TYR A 532 9.80 6.81 0.04
CA TYR A 532 9.06 8.03 0.42
C TYR A 532 9.70 9.30 -0.12
N LYS A 533 10.90 9.60 0.34
CA LYS A 533 11.59 10.84 0.00
C LYS A 533 12.06 10.85 -1.46
N ILE A 534 12.49 9.70 -1.99
CA ILE A 534 12.84 9.57 -3.41
C ILE A 534 11.65 9.91 -4.32
N GLY A 535 10.47 9.40 -3.99
CA GLY A 535 9.25 9.69 -4.74
C GLY A 535 8.85 11.17 -4.68
N GLU A 536 8.88 11.77 -3.49
CA GLU A 536 8.61 13.21 -3.31
C GLU A 536 9.54 14.06 -4.15
N LEU A 537 10.85 13.82 -4.04
CA LEU A 537 11.86 14.59 -4.77
C LEU A 537 11.67 14.49 -6.29
N LYS A 538 11.30 13.31 -6.80
CA LYS A 538 10.97 13.15 -8.22
C LYS A 538 9.73 13.96 -8.63
N ILE A 539 8.66 13.94 -7.84
CA ILE A 539 7.45 14.72 -8.14
C ILE A 539 7.75 16.22 -8.10
N LEU A 540 8.55 16.70 -7.13
CA LEU A 540 8.98 18.09 -7.04
C LEU A 540 9.86 18.49 -8.24
N GLU A 541 10.82 17.65 -8.62
CA GLU A 541 11.67 17.86 -9.81
C GLU A 541 10.81 18.02 -11.07
N LEU A 542 9.86 17.12 -11.28
CA LEU A 542 8.96 17.15 -12.43
C LEU A 542 8.06 18.39 -12.44
N ARG A 543 7.60 18.83 -11.26
CA ARG A 543 6.80 20.05 -11.11
C ARG A 543 7.62 21.29 -11.49
N GLU A 544 8.84 21.43 -11.00
CA GLU A 544 9.70 22.57 -11.35
C GLU A 544 10.10 22.54 -12.84
N ARG A 545 10.43 21.37 -13.39
CA ARG A 545 10.68 21.19 -14.82
C ARG A 545 9.49 21.66 -15.67
N ALA A 546 8.27 21.31 -15.26
CA ALA A 546 7.05 21.74 -15.94
C ALA A 546 6.83 23.26 -15.84
N LYS A 547 7.06 23.87 -14.68
CA LYS A 547 6.98 25.32 -14.47
C LYS A 547 7.98 26.05 -15.36
N ASP A 548 9.23 25.59 -15.39
CA ASP A 548 10.28 26.22 -16.21
C ASP A 548 9.98 26.12 -17.70
N ALA A 549 9.48 24.96 -18.16
CA ALA A 549 9.18 24.71 -19.56
C ALA A 549 7.93 25.46 -20.06
N LEU A 550 6.90 25.63 -19.25
CA LEU A 550 5.61 26.19 -19.62
C LEU A 550 5.44 27.66 -19.18
N GLY A 551 6.24 28.14 -18.23
CA GLY A 551 6.17 29.51 -17.75
C GLY A 551 4.76 29.93 -17.32
N ALA A 552 4.22 30.99 -17.92
CA ALA A 552 2.89 31.50 -17.61
C ALA A 552 1.74 30.56 -18.02
N SER A 553 2.00 29.54 -18.82
CA SER A 553 1.01 28.53 -19.23
C SER A 553 0.98 27.31 -18.29
N PHE A 554 1.81 27.29 -17.26
CA PHE A 554 1.77 26.25 -16.24
C PHE A 554 0.48 26.35 -15.42
N ASP A 555 -0.26 25.24 -15.36
CA ASP A 555 -1.45 25.08 -14.54
C ASP A 555 -1.25 23.92 -13.55
N ILE A 556 -1.23 24.24 -12.26
CA ILE A 556 -1.00 23.27 -11.18
C ILE A 556 -2.08 22.18 -11.14
N ARG A 557 -3.34 22.51 -11.48
CA ARG A 557 -4.45 21.54 -11.51
C ARG A 557 -4.22 20.51 -12.62
N ALA A 558 -3.86 21.00 -13.81
CA ALA A 558 -3.57 20.14 -14.94
C ALA A 558 -2.31 19.27 -14.70
N PHE A 559 -1.30 19.80 -13.99
CA PHE A 559 -0.14 19.03 -13.57
C PHE A 559 -0.55 17.87 -12.63
N HIS A 560 -1.31 18.15 -11.57
CA HIS A 560 -1.76 17.14 -10.63
C HIS A 560 -2.69 16.11 -11.29
N ASP A 561 -3.62 16.55 -12.14
CA ASP A 561 -4.48 15.65 -12.90
C ASP A 561 -3.66 14.75 -13.85
N THR A 562 -2.52 15.24 -14.36
CA THR A 562 -1.61 14.42 -15.17
C THR A 562 -0.84 13.42 -14.35
N VAL A 563 -0.35 13.81 -13.17
CA VAL A 563 0.36 12.90 -12.24
C VAL A 563 -0.57 11.75 -11.81
N LEU A 564 -1.78 12.06 -11.34
CA LEU A 564 -2.70 11.08 -10.75
C LEU A 564 -3.57 10.34 -11.77
N GLY A 565 -3.80 10.94 -12.93
CA GLY A 565 -4.81 10.48 -13.89
C GLY A 565 -4.50 9.16 -14.60
N ALA A 566 -3.31 8.59 -14.39
CA ALA A 566 -2.95 7.27 -14.89
C ALA A 566 -2.88 6.19 -13.79
N GLY A 567 -3.26 6.53 -12.55
CA GLY A 567 -3.03 5.67 -11.40
C GLY A 567 -1.56 5.65 -10.98
N SER A 568 -1.18 4.66 -10.17
CA SER A 568 0.21 4.50 -9.73
C SER A 568 1.11 4.10 -10.90
N LEU A 569 2.28 4.72 -10.99
CA LEU A 569 3.27 4.47 -12.05
C LEU A 569 4.67 4.25 -11.45
N PRO A 570 5.55 3.47 -12.11
CA PRO A 570 6.98 3.60 -11.89
C PRO A 570 7.44 5.03 -12.14
N LEU A 571 8.45 5.51 -11.41
CA LEU A 571 8.87 6.93 -11.48
C LEU A 571 9.40 7.33 -12.86
N ASP A 572 10.02 6.41 -13.58
CA ASP A 572 10.47 6.65 -14.97
C ASP A 572 9.29 6.73 -15.97
N ALA A 573 8.19 6.03 -15.68
CA ALA A 573 6.96 6.15 -16.46
C ALA A 573 6.22 7.46 -16.15
N LEU A 574 6.22 7.88 -14.89
CA LEU A 574 5.70 9.19 -14.48
C LEU A 574 6.48 10.32 -15.17
N GLU A 575 7.81 10.25 -15.19
CA GLU A 575 8.67 11.22 -15.86
C GLU A 575 8.33 11.33 -17.34
N ALA A 576 8.29 10.22 -18.07
CA ALA A 576 7.93 10.20 -19.48
C ALA A 576 6.55 10.85 -19.74
N ARG A 577 5.57 10.52 -18.90
CA ARG A 577 4.22 11.09 -18.99
C ARG A 577 4.19 12.61 -18.80
N ILE A 578 4.96 13.13 -17.86
CA ILE A 578 5.05 14.59 -17.64
C ILE A 578 5.78 15.28 -18.79
N ASP A 579 6.83 14.67 -19.33
CA ASP A 579 7.56 15.21 -20.48
C ASP A 579 6.66 15.26 -21.73
N GLU A 580 5.86 14.23 -21.98
CA GLU A 580 4.84 14.22 -23.04
C GLU A 580 3.79 15.32 -22.83
N TRP A 581 3.31 15.48 -21.61
CA TRP A 581 2.34 16.52 -21.24
C TRP A 581 2.89 17.93 -21.45
N ILE A 582 4.17 18.17 -21.12
CA ILE A 582 4.87 19.43 -21.39
C ILE A 582 4.98 19.66 -22.90
N ALA A 583 5.45 18.66 -23.65
CA ALA A 583 5.63 18.77 -25.10
C ALA A 583 4.31 19.09 -25.84
N ALA A 584 3.21 18.44 -25.41
CA ALA A 584 1.89 18.70 -25.99
C ALA A 584 1.41 20.15 -25.78
N ARG A 585 1.79 20.80 -24.66
CA ARG A 585 1.41 22.19 -24.35
C ARG A 585 2.33 23.24 -24.95
N GLN A 586 3.51 22.86 -25.37
CA GLN A 586 4.44 23.73 -26.08
C GLN A 586 4.13 23.83 -27.58
N GLN A 587 3.32 22.91 -28.14
CA GLN A 587 2.89 22.99 -29.51
C GLN A 587 1.94 24.18 -29.69
N PRO A 588 2.14 25.06 -30.71
CA PRO A 588 1.19 26.11 -31.01
C PRO A 588 -0.18 25.49 -31.33
N GLU A 589 -1.26 26.05 -30.77
CA GLU A 589 -2.61 25.69 -31.21
C GLU A 589 -2.67 25.86 -32.74
N GLU A 590 -2.89 24.76 -33.47
CA GLU A 590 -3.23 24.88 -34.90
C GLU A 590 -4.46 25.78 -35.01
N PRO A 591 -4.42 26.85 -35.81
CA PRO A 591 -5.55 27.73 -35.96
C PRO A 591 -6.75 26.89 -36.43
N GLN A 592 -7.80 26.85 -35.64
CA GLN A 592 -9.06 26.23 -36.02
C GLN A 592 -9.47 26.89 -37.36
N THR A 593 -9.39 26.13 -38.45
CA THR A 593 -9.92 26.53 -39.73
C THR A 593 -11.42 26.77 -39.52
N GLU A 594 -11.83 28.04 -39.47
CA GLU A 594 -13.24 28.42 -39.54
C GLU A 594 -13.84 27.71 -40.75
N VAL A 595 -14.65 26.69 -40.50
CA VAL A 595 -15.53 26.12 -41.51
C VAL A 595 -16.56 27.20 -41.78
N SER A 596 -16.28 28.03 -42.81
CA SER A 596 -17.28 28.94 -43.35
C SER A 596 -18.46 28.09 -43.83
N ALA A 597 -19.57 28.22 -43.13
CA ALA A 597 -20.84 27.64 -43.53
C ALA A 597 -21.26 28.23 -44.89
N PRO A 598 -21.85 27.41 -45.80
CA PRO A 598 -22.31 27.82 -47.12
C PRO A 598 -23.53 28.77 -47.07
#